data_ce54ac566bac23573e93079183474816
#
_entry.id   ce54ac566bac23573e93079183474816
#
_cell.length_a   1.000
_cell.length_b   1.000
_cell.length_c   1.000
_cell.angle_alpha   90.00
_cell.angle_beta   90.00
_cell.angle_gamma   90.00
#
_symmetry.space_group_name_H-M   'P 1'
#
loop_
_entity.id
_entity.type
_entity.pdbx_description
1 polymer ?
#
loop_
_entity_poly.entity_id
_entity_poly.type
_entity_poly.pdbx_seq_one_letter_code
_entity_poly.pdbx_strand_id
1 'polypeptide(L)'
;MTISLIFCFAVVIILAMCICFLLSFCQKLEQHYEALQASYENLEKLNSELRSQRHDYLNHLQVVYGLMQLEEYEELQKYLKPVYKDMQKTGKALKTSKPAINALLKAKMDEAQSKEIDFYIEVKSDLKGLHIEDWELCKVISNIVDNAITALEEKKGEKKITLDITENREKYLFSISNNGPEIPQEMQETIFKQGFTSKKEEGHGMGLYIVKNVIKAHKGTMKLTSNEEETVFAFSFSK
;
A
#
# COMPACT_ATOMS: atom_id res chain seq x y z
N MET A 1 -56.68 13.69 46.71
CA MET A 1 -56.84 13.04 45.39
C MET A 1 -55.77 13.50 44.37
N THR A 2 -55.47 14.76 44.27
CA THR A 2 -54.46 15.33 43.31
C THR A 2 -53.02 14.90 43.61
N ILE A 3 -52.57 14.82 44.86
CA ILE A 3 -51.19 14.46 45.25
C ILE A 3 -50.91 12.99 44.91
N SER A 4 -51.87 12.09 45.12
CA SER A 4 -51.72 10.66 44.79
C SER A 4 -51.59 10.42 43.28
N LEU A 5 -52.26 11.24 42.44
CA LEU A 5 -52.19 11.18 40.99
C LEU A 5 -50.83 11.65 40.47
N ILE A 6 -50.28 12.74 41.05
CA ILE A 6 -48.93 13.24 40.70
C ILE A 6 -47.87 12.23 41.08
N PHE A 7 -47.98 11.57 42.21
CA PHE A 7 -47.04 10.53 42.64
C PHE A 7 -47.06 9.33 41.68
N CYS A 8 -48.25 8.82 41.31
CA CYS A 8 -48.36 7.74 40.31
C CYS A 8 -47.76 8.14 38.96
N PHE A 9 -47.95 9.37 38.51
CA PHE A 9 -47.40 9.84 37.25
C PHE A 9 -45.87 9.94 37.28
N ALA A 10 -45.29 10.38 38.40
CA ALA A 10 -43.85 10.41 38.62
C ALA A 10 -43.22 8.99 38.60
N VAL A 11 -43.87 8.00 39.25
CA VAL A 11 -43.43 6.60 39.24
C VAL A 11 -43.45 6.03 37.82
N VAL A 12 -44.48 6.30 37.01
CA VAL A 12 -44.56 5.84 35.62
C VAL A 12 -43.44 6.45 34.76
N ILE A 13 -43.12 7.73 34.95
CA ILE A 13 -42.00 8.36 34.24
C ILE A 13 -40.68 7.75 34.59
N ILE A 14 -40.41 7.48 35.89
CA ILE A 14 -39.17 6.85 36.35
C ILE A 14 -39.05 5.45 35.74
N LEU A 15 -40.12 4.66 35.74
CA LEU A 15 -40.15 3.33 35.15
C LEU A 15 -39.88 3.37 33.64
N ALA A 16 -40.50 4.33 32.92
CA ALA A 16 -40.25 4.50 31.50
C ALA A 16 -38.79 4.88 31.21
N MET A 17 -38.17 5.78 32.01
CA MET A 17 -36.76 6.11 31.90
C MET A 17 -35.85 4.92 32.18
N CYS A 18 -36.16 4.12 33.21
CA CYS A 18 -35.41 2.90 33.49
C CYS A 18 -35.48 1.88 32.35
N ILE A 19 -36.67 1.71 31.74
CA ILE A 19 -36.85 0.81 30.59
C ILE A 19 -36.03 1.30 29.39
N CYS A 20 -36.11 2.59 29.07
CA CYS A 20 -35.32 3.20 27.99
C CYS A 20 -33.81 3.05 28.23
N PHE A 21 -33.35 3.24 29.46
CA PHE A 21 -31.95 3.05 29.83
C PHE A 21 -31.52 1.60 29.65
N LEU A 22 -32.33 0.63 30.13
CA LEU A 22 -32.05 -0.81 29.97
C LEU A 22 -32.01 -1.22 28.50
N LEU A 23 -32.96 -0.76 27.70
CA LEU A 23 -32.96 -1.03 26.24
C LEU A 23 -31.72 -0.47 25.54
N SER A 24 -31.35 0.77 25.87
CA SER A 24 -30.12 1.38 25.33
C SER A 24 -28.86 0.64 25.77
N PHE A 25 -28.83 0.16 27.01
CA PHE A 25 -27.72 -0.64 27.53
C PHE A 25 -27.61 -2.00 26.83
N CYS A 26 -28.75 -2.69 26.65
CA CYS A 26 -28.80 -3.95 25.90
C CYS A 26 -28.31 -3.77 24.45
N GLN A 27 -28.76 -2.73 23.77
CA GLN A 27 -28.31 -2.45 22.40
C GLN A 27 -26.77 -2.21 22.31
N LYS A 28 -26.22 -1.47 23.28
CA LYS A 28 -24.77 -1.27 23.34
C LYS A 28 -24.00 -2.57 23.61
N LEU A 29 -24.56 -3.43 24.46
CA LEU A 29 -23.95 -4.73 24.76
C LEU A 29 -23.97 -5.64 23.53
N GLU A 30 -25.08 -5.65 22.81
CA GLU A 30 -25.22 -6.42 21.56
C GLU A 30 -24.24 -5.94 20.48
N GLN A 31 -24.12 -4.64 20.24
CA GLN A 31 -23.12 -4.07 19.33
C GLN A 31 -21.69 -4.43 19.74
N HIS A 32 -21.39 -4.43 21.03
CA HIS A 32 -20.07 -4.81 21.53
C HIS A 32 -19.78 -6.29 21.32
N TYR A 33 -20.79 -7.13 21.49
CA TYR A 33 -20.70 -8.56 21.25
C TYR A 33 -20.48 -8.87 19.76
N GLU A 34 -21.23 -8.24 18.87
CA GLU A 34 -21.06 -8.38 17.41
C GLU A 34 -19.66 -7.93 16.95
N ALA A 35 -19.17 -6.79 17.48
CA ALA A 35 -17.82 -6.31 17.16
C ALA A 35 -16.72 -7.28 17.66
N LEU A 36 -16.91 -7.88 18.85
CA LEU A 36 -15.99 -8.86 19.38
C LEU A 36 -16.00 -10.16 18.56
N GLN A 37 -17.19 -10.61 18.15
CA GLN A 37 -17.34 -11.80 17.30
C GLN A 37 -16.67 -11.59 15.94
N ALA A 38 -16.90 -10.44 15.28
CA ALA A 38 -16.23 -10.09 14.03
C ALA A 38 -14.70 -10.06 14.18
N SER A 39 -14.19 -9.52 15.29
CA SER A 39 -12.77 -9.53 15.61
C SER A 39 -12.22 -10.94 15.78
N TYR A 40 -12.96 -11.81 16.45
CA TYR A 40 -12.59 -13.21 16.64
C TYR A 40 -12.52 -13.97 15.30
N GLU A 41 -13.52 -13.82 14.44
CA GLU A 41 -13.56 -14.43 13.11
C GLU A 41 -12.37 -13.95 12.25
N ASN A 42 -12.03 -12.66 12.32
CA ASN A 42 -10.85 -12.13 11.64
C ASN A 42 -9.54 -12.73 12.16
N LEU A 43 -9.42 -12.94 13.48
CA LEU A 43 -8.25 -13.59 14.07
C LEU A 43 -8.13 -15.06 13.65
N GLU A 44 -9.25 -15.80 13.60
CA GLU A 44 -9.26 -17.18 13.10
C GLU A 44 -8.81 -17.24 11.64
N LYS A 45 -9.33 -16.35 10.81
CA LYS A 45 -8.93 -16.24 9.40
C LYS A 45 -7.44 -15.96 9.26
N LEU A 46 -6.92 -14.96 9.96
CA LEU A 46 -5.49 -14.66 9.98
C LEU A 46 -4.64 -15.84 10.45
N ASN A 47 -5.08 -16.56 11.48
CA ASN A 47 -4.37 -17.73 11.99
C ASN A 47 -4.36 -18.87 10.94
N SER A 48 -5.45 -19.08 10.23
CA SER A 48 -5.53 -20.07 9.15
C SER A 48 -4.61 -19.70 7.98
N GLU A 49 -4.57 -18.42 7.58
CA GLU A 49 -3.67 -17.91 6.55
C GLU A 49 -2.19 -18.09 6.95
N LEU A 50 -1.84 -17.78 8.20
CA LEU A 50 -0.48 -18.00 8.73
C LEU A 50 -0.09 -19.49 8.74
N ARG A 51 -1.02 -20.38 9.07
CA ARG A 51 -0.77 -21.83 9.02
C ARG A 51 -0.50 -22.30 7.59
N SER A 52 -1.30 -21.83 6.62
CA SER A 52 -1.10 -22.14 5.20
C SER A 52 0.27 -21.63 4.72
N GLN A 53 0.61 -20.38 4.99
CA GLN A 53 1.90 -19.81 4.63
C GLN A 53 3.07 -20.58 5.23
N ARG A 54 2.96 -21.00 6.50
CA ARG A 54 3.99 -21.81 7.15
C ARG A 54 4.15 -23.17 6.48
N HIS A 55 3.05 -23.81 6.09
CA HIS A 55 3.08 -25.08 5.39
C HIS A 55 3.76 -24.95 4.03
N ASP A 56 3.42 -23.91 3.26
CA ASP A 56 4.02 -23.65 1.96
C ASP A 56 5.53 -23.36 2.09
N TYR A 57 5.92 -22.61 3.12
CA TYR A 57 7.33 -22.36 3.42
C TYR A 57 8.12 -23.64 3.73
N LEU A 58 7.53 -24.55 4.51
CA LEU A 58 8.13 -25.85 4.80
C LEU A 58 8.27 -26.71 3.54
N ASN A 59 7.29 -26.68 2.65
CA ASN A 59 7.36 -27.39 1.37
C ASN A 59 8.50 -26.85 0.50
N HIS A 60 8.67 -25.52 0.41
CA HIS A 60 9.82 -24.93 -0.29
C HIS A 60 11.16 -25.37 0.30
N LEU A 61 11.29 -25.38 1.63
CA LEU A 61 12.52 -25.84 2.29
C LEU A 61 12.80 -27.32 2.03
N GLN A 62 11.78 -28.18 1.98
CA GLN A 62 11.94 -29.60 1.65
C GLN A 62 12.46 -29.81 0.23
N VAL A 63 11.93 -29.06 -0.75
CA VAL A 63 12.42 -29.12 -2.14
C VAL A 63 13.87 -28.64 -2.23
N VAL A 64 14.20 -27.52 -1.60
CA VAL A 64 15.55 -26.97 -1.56
C VAL A 64 16.53 -28.00 -0.95
N TYR A 65 16.15 -28.57 0.19
CA TYR A 65 16.97 -29.57 0.86
C TYR A 65 17.15 -30.84 0.02
N GLY A 66 16.09 -31.33 -0.63
CA GLY A 66 16.14 -32.48 -1.53
C GLY A 66 17.06 -32.25 -2.72
N LEU A 67 16.97 -31.10 -3.39
CA LEU A 67 17.85 -30.76 -4.52
C LEU A 67 19.30 -30.59 -4.09
N MET A 68 19.55 -30.05 -2.91
CA MET A 68 20.91 -30.00 -2.33
C MET A 68 21.49 -31.39 -2.06
N GLN A 69 20.69 -32.32 -1.50
CA GLN A 69 21.16 -33.70 -1.23
C GLN A 69 21.44 -34.51 -2.50
N LEU A 70 20.72 -34.18 -3.58
CA LEU A 70 20.94 -34.83 -4.89
C LEU A 70 22.04 -34.14 -5.71
N GLU A 71 22.69 -33.09 -5.15
CA GLU A 71 23.71 -32.28 -5.84
C GLU A 71 23.24 -31.62 -7.13
N GLU A 72 21.89 -31.44 -7.31
CA GLU A 72 21.25 -30.86 -8.48
C GLU A 72 21.21 -29.31 -8.37
N TYR A 73 22.39 -28.70 -8.41
CA TYR A 73 22.54 -27.24 -8.17
C TYR A 73 21.93 -26.38 -9.27
N GLU A 74 21.91 -26.82 -10.52
CA GLU A 74 21.28 -26.08 -11.61
C GLU A 74 19.74 -26.03 -11.43
N GLU A 75 19.14 -27.17 -11.08
CA GLU A 75 17.69 -27.23 -10.80
C GLU A 75 17.36 -26.48 -9.52
N LEU A 76 18.22 -26.50 -8.51
CA LEU A 76 18.08 -25.68 -7.31
C LEU A 76 18.04 -24.18 -7.64
N GLN A 77 18.95 -23.70 -8.49
CA GLN A 77 18.95 -22.31 -8.92
C GLN A 77 17.67 -21.94 -9.70
N LYS A 78 17.24 -22.81 -10.61
CA LYS A 78 15.98 -22.62 -11.37
C LYS A 78 14.76 -22.57 -10.44
N TYR A 79 14.75 -23.44 -9.41
CA TYR A 79 13.68 -23.49 -8.42
C TYR A 79 13.68 -22.29 -7.48
N LEU A 80 14.84 -21.87 -6.98
CA LEU A 80 14.96 -20.75 -6.03
C LEU A 80 14.63 -19.39 -6.67
N LYS A 81 14.93 -19.19 -7.95
CA LYS A 81 14.73 -17.91 -8.63
C LYS A 81 13.27 -17.40 -8.60
N PRO A 82 12.25 -18.20 -8.96
CA PRO A 82 10.85 -17.78 -8.82
C PRO A 82 10.39 -17.69 -7.36
N VAL A 83 10.81 -18.60 -6.49
CA VAL A 83 10.47 -18.56 -5.05
C VAL A 83 11.02 -17.30 -4.39
N TYR A 84 12.26 -16.94 -4.68
CA TYR A 84 12.87 -15.69 -4.20
C TYR A 84 12.15 -14.45 -4.74
N LYS A 85 11.76 -14.48 -6.04
CA LYS A 85 10.98 -13.43 -6.68
C LYS A 85 9.61 -13.26 -6.02
N ASP A 86 8.94 -14.36 -5.70
CA ASP A 86 7.63 -14.37 -5.04
C ASP A 86 7.71 -13.93 -3.57
N MET A 87 8.74 -14.36 -2.85
CA MET A 87 9.01 -13.88 -1.48
C MET A 87 9.35 -12.37 -1.43
N GLN A 88 10.05 -11.84 -2.43
CA GLN A 88 10.28 -10.40 -2.54
C GLN A 88 8.98 -9.62 -2.80
N LYS A 89 8.07 -10.19 -3.61
CA LYS A 89 6.74 -9.58 -3.84
C LYS A 89 5.88 -9.58 -2.57
N THR A 90 5.94 -10.64 -1.77
CA THR A 90 4.98 -10.86 -0.66
C THR A 90 5.52 -10.46 0.72
N GLY A 91 6.82 -10.34 0.93
CA GLY A 91 7.31 -10.61 2.27
C GLY A 91 8.28 -9.67 2.94
N LYS A 92 8.88 -8.70 2.28
CA LYS A 92 9.61 -7.67 3.04
C LYS A 92 8.70 -6.49 3.28
N ALA A 93 7.71 -6.80 4.12
CA ALA A 93 7.03 -5.87 4.98
C ALA A 93 7.02 -4.44 4.45
N LEU A 94 5.95 -4.09 3.80
CA LEU A 94 5.42 -2.75 3.73
C LEU A 94 5.30 -2.21 5.18
N LYS A 95 6.43 -1.93 5.84
CA LYS A 95 6.48 -1.54 7.26
C LYS A 95 7.03 -0.14 7.40
N THR A 96 6.24 0.80 6.89
CA THR A 96 6.38 2.17 7.36
C THR A 96 5.52 2.35 8.61
N SER A 97 5.79 3.39 9.41
CA SER A 97 4.94 3.81 10.51
C SER A 97 3.66 4.53 10.05
N LYS A 98 3.43 4.61 8.73
CA LYS A 98 2.32 5.30 8.08
C LYS A 98 1.34 4.28 7.47
N PRO A 99 0.22 3.92 8.15
CA PRO A 99 -0.71 2.89 7.71
C PRO A 99 -1.31 3.15 6.31
N ALA A 100 -1.57 4.42 5.98
CA ALA A 100 -2.11 4.81 4.68
C ALA A 100 -1.15 4.47 3.54
N ILE A 101 0.17 4.69 3.74
CA ILE A 101 1.20 4.32 2.76
C ILE A 101 1.25 2.80 2.58
N ASN A 102 1.24 2.04 3.67
CA ASN A 102 1.27 0.58 3.60
C ASN A 102 0.05 0.03 2.84
N ALA A 103 -1.15 0.59 3.09
CA ALA A 103 -2.37 0.20 2.39
C ALA A 103 -2.31 0.55 0.89
N LEU A 104 -1.82 1.76 0.54
CA LEU A 104 -1.62 2.16 -0.85
C LEU A 104 -0.65 1.23 -1.58
N LEU A 105 0.51 0.95 -0.98
CA LEU A 105 1.51 0.09 -1.59
C LEU A 105 0.96 -1.32 -1.85
N LYS A 106 0.19 -1.86 -0.90
CA LYS A 106 -0.48 -3.15 -1.09
C LYS A 106 -1.47 -3.10 -2.26
N ALA A 107 -2.34 -2.09 -2.31
CA ALA A 107 -3.30 -1.92 -3.41
C ALA A 107 -2.61 -1.80 -4.78
N LYS A 108 -1.49 -1.05 -4.85
CA LYS A 108 -0.72 -0.90 -6.09
C LYS A 108 0.03 -2.17 -6.49
N MET A 109 0.46 -2.99 -5.54
CA MET A 109 1.00 -4.32 -5.84
C MET A 109 -0.06 -5.23 -6.45
N ASP A 110 -1.26 -5.27 -5.88
CA ASP A 110 -2.36 -6.09 -6.36
C ASP A 110 -2.81 -5.63 -7.76
N GLU A 111 -2.86 -4.31 -8.00
CA GLU A 111 -3.14 -3.72 -9.33
C GLU A 111 -2.08 -4.12 -10.36
N ALA A 112 -0.80 -3.95 -10.04
CA ALA A 112 0.31 -4.33 -10.92
C ALA A 112 0.29 -5.83 -11.25
N GLN A 113 0.01 -6.68 -10.25
CA GLN A 113 -0.10 -8.11 -10.43
C GLN A 113 -1.24 -8.49 -11.38
N SER A 114 -2.40 -7.81 -11.30
CA SER A 114 -3.54 -8.02 -12.20
C SER A 114 -3.22 -7.71 -13.67
N LYS A 115 -2.19 -6.88 -13.91
CA LYS A 115 -1.70 -6.48 -15.25
C LYS A 115 -0.40 -7.21 -15.65
N GLU A 116 -0.05 -8.27 -14.94
CA GLU A 116 1.17 -9.05 -15.18
C GLU A 116 2.46 -8.23 -15.08
N ILE A 117 2.49 -7.23 -14.18
CA ILE A 117 3.63 -6.38 -13.91
C ILE A 117 4.30 -6.83 -12.61
N ASP A 118 5.59 -7.13 -12.67
CA ASP A 118 6.40 -7.43 -11.49
C ASP A 118 6.70 -6.14 -10.72
N PHE A 119 6.09 -5.97 -9.54
CA PHE A 119 6.32 -4.81 -8.70
C PHE A 119 7.16 -5.18 -7.47
N TYR A 120 8.39 -4.68 -7.42
CA TYR A 120 9.33 -4.86 -6.31
C TYR A 120 9.30 -3.65 -5.40
N ILE A 121 9.13 -3.87 -4.10
CA ILE A 121 9.11 -2.80 -3.10
C ILE A 121 10.16 -3.10 -2.04
N GLU A 122 11.10 -2.17 -1.82
CA GLU A 122 12.06 -2.23 -0.75
C GLU A 122 11.88 -1.05 0.20
N VAL A 123 11.58 -1.33 1.48
CA VAL A 123 11.38 -0.31 2.51
C VAL A 123 12.46 -0.45 3.56
N LYS A 124 13.38 0.52 3.61
CA LYS A 124 14.49 0.63 4.58
C LYS A 124 14.33 1.82 5.54
N SER A 125 13.18 2.52 5.48
CA SER A 125 12.83 3.62 6.38
C SER A 125 11.43 3.43 6.92
N ASP A 126 11.23 3.65 8.21
CA ASP A 126 9.91 3.62 8.83
C ASP A 126 9.08 4.89 8.58
N LEU A 127 9.68 5.95 8.05
CA LEU A 127 9.09 7.26 7.78
C LEU A 127 8.50 7.97 9.00
N LYS A 128 8.87 7.56 10.23
CA LYS A 128 8.25 8.06 11.46
C LYS A 128 8.41 9.58 11.66
N GLY A 129 9.54 10.13 11.26
CA GLY A 129 9.84 11.57 11.38
C GLY A 129 9.50 12.38 10.12
N LEU A 130 8.88 11.80 9.12
CA LEU A 130 8.53 12.51 7.89
C LEU A 130 7.30 13.39 8.11
N HIS A 131 7.51 14.71 8.11
CA HIS A 131 6.49 15.74 8.30
C HIS A 131 5.79 16.11 7.00
N ILE A 132 5.07 15.13 6.44
CA ILE A 132 4.17 15.30 5.31
C ILE A 132 2.88 14.54 5.62
N GLU A 133 1.74 15.11 5.25
CA GLU A 133 0.46 14.46 5.43
C GLU A 133 0.39 13.16 4.61
N ASP A 134 -0.12 12.10 5.22
CA ASP A 134 -0.16 10.78 4.58
C ASP A 134 -0.88 10.81 3.23
N TRP A 135 -1.97 11.58 3.11
CA TRP A 135 -2.73 11.70 1.86
C TRP A 135 -1.95 12.42 0.75
N GLU A 136 -1.05 13.37 1.09
CA GLU A 136 -0.18 14.04 0.13
C GLU A 136 0.91 13.10 -0.38
N LEU A 137 1.54 12.35 0.53
CA LEU A 137 2.54 11.35 0.15
C LEU A 137 1.90 10.22 -0.67
N CYS A 138 0.70 9.78 -0.29
CA CYS A 138 -0.09 8.84 -1.09
C CYS A 138 -0.33 9.35 -2.52
N LYS A 139 -0.68 10.63 -2.69
CA LYS A 139 -0.85 11.24 -4.02
C LYS A 139 0.43 11.20 -4.83
N VAL A 140 1.59 11.52 -4.22
CA VAL A 140 2.88 11.48 -4.93
C VAL A 140 3.18 10.07 -5.40
N ILE A 141 3.15 9.09 -4.50
CA ILE A 141 3.49 7.70 -4.82
C ILE A 141 2.50 7.13 -5.85
N SER A 142 1.18 7.30 -5.62
CA SER A 142 0.16 6.78 -6.54
C SER A 142 0.34 7.33 -7.95
N ASN A 143 0.46 8.65 -8.12
CA ASN A 143 0.57 9.25 -9.46
C ASN A 143 1.81 8.75 -10.23
N ILE A 144 2.94 8.54 -9.55
CA ILE A 144 4.14 8.03 -10.22
C ILE A 144 3.97 6.54 -10.56
N VAL A 145 3.43 5.73 -9.63
CA VAL A 145 3.19 4.30 -9.88
C VAL A 145 2.14 4.10 -10.98
N ASP A 146 1.06 4.89 -11.00
CA ASP A 146 0.03 4.83 -12.05
C ASP A 146 0.61 5.15 -13.43
N ASN A 147 1.51 6.13 -13.51
CA ASN A 147 2.23 6.43 -14.74
C ASN A 147 3.12 5.26 -15.16
N ALA A 148 3.83 4.62 -14.22
CA ALA A 148 4.65 3.46 -14.50
C ALA A 148 3.82 2.27 -15.00
N ILE A 149 2.70 1.97 -14.34
CA ILE A 149 1.75 0.92 -14.75
C ILE A 149 1.25 1.20 -16.17
N THR A 150 0.79 2.43 -16.41
CA THR A 150 0.31 2.84 -17.74
C THR A 150 1.38 2.70 -18.82
N ALA A 151 2.62 3.13 -18.57
CA ALA A 151 3.73 3.02 -19.51
C ALA A 151 4.06 1.56 -19.86
N LEU A 152 3.71 0.62 -18.98
CA LEU A 152 3.97 -0.80 -19.17
C LEU A 152 2.79 -1.56 -19.80
N GLU A 153 1.59 -0.98 -19.89
CA GLU A 153 0.41 -1.68 -20.41
C GLU A 153 0.65 -2.24 -21.83
N GLU A 154 1.22 -1.46 -22.71
CA GLU A 154 1.48 -1.84 -24.12
C GLU A 154 2.85 -2.52 -24.31
N LYS A 155 3.70 -2.57 -23.30
CA LYS A 155 5.01 -3.20 -23.41
C LYS A 155 4.90 -4.71 -23.57
N LYS A 156 5.64 -5.25 -24.54
CA LYS A 156 5.81 -6.70 -24.74
C LYS A 156 7.01 -7.21 -23.92
N GLY A 157 6.88 -8.41 -23.33
CA GLY A 157 7.95 -9.03 -22.56
C GLY A 157 7.91 -8.68 -21.07
N GLU A 158 9.06 -8.68 -20.41
CA GLU A 158 9.17 -8.46 -18.96
C GLU A 158 8.74 -7.02 -18.60
N LYS A 159 7.75 -6.92 -17.70
CA LYS A 159 7.24 -5.67 -17.16
C LYS A 159 7.65 -5.55 -15.71
N LYS A 160 8.38 -4.51 -15.37
CA LYS A 160 8.95 -4.35 -14.03
C LYS A 160 8.77 -2.93 -13.51
N ILE A 161 8.34 -2.83 -12.24
CA ILE A 161 8.36 -1.60 -11.44
C ILE A 161 9.17 -1.88 -10.19
N THR A 162 9.98 -0.90 -9.75
CA THR A 162 10.69 -0.97 -8.47
C THR A 162 10.41 0.30 -7.68
N LEU A 163 10.10 0.16 -6.39
CA LEU A 163 9.96 1.26 -5.44
C LEU A 163 10.92 1.04 -4.28
N ASP A 164 11.82 1.98 -4.06
CA ASP A 164 12.73 2.02 -2.93
C ASP A 164 12.39 3.19 -2.01
N ILE A 165 12.20 2.91 -0.72
CA ILE A 165 12.01 3.89 0.35
C ILE A 165 13.17 3.73 1.32
N THR A 166 14.06 4.72 1.34
CA THR A 166 15.26 4.71 2.18
C THR A 166 15.38 6.02 2.95
N GLU A 167 16.30 6.09 3.89
CA GLU A 167 16.66 7.34 4.57
C GLU A 167 18.14 7.41 4.87
N ASN A 168 18.63 8.61 4.96
CA ASN A 168 19.94 8.91 5.51
C ASN A 168 19.83 9.89 6.71
N ARG A 169 20.94 10.47 7.15
CA ARG A 169 20.94 11.38 8.31
C ARG A 169 20.12 12.65 8.09
N GLU A 170 19.95 13.09 6.84
CA GLU A 170 19.38 14.40 6.49
C GLU A 170 18.04 14.30 5.78
N LYS A 171 17.78 13.18 5.07
CA LYS A 171 16.68 13.09 4.12
C LYS A 171 16.01 11.71 4.12
N TYR A 172 14.72 11.72 3.82
CA TYR A 172 13.97 10.59 3.32
C TYR A 172 14.06 10.54 1.80
N LEU A 173 14.38 9.40 1.24
CA LEU A 173 14.68 9.18 -0.18
C LEU A 173 13.71 8.18 -0.76
N PHE A 174 13.11 8.52 -1.87
CA PHE A 174 12.18 7.69 -2.63
C PHE A 174 12.68 7.54 -4.06
N SER A 175 12.66 6.33 -4.58
CA SER A 175 12.97 6.04 -5.97
C SER A 175 11.91 5.10 -6.54
N ILE A 176 11.27 5.50 -7.63
CA ILE A 176 10.31 4.68 -8.36
C ILE A 176 10.83 4.54 -9.77
N SER A 177 11.12 3.32 -10.18
CA SER A 177 11.59 3.02 -11.53
C SER A 177 10.69 2.02 -12.24
N ASN A 178 10.66 2.11 -13.56
CA ASN A 178 10.02 1.13 -14.43
C ASN A 178 10.83 0.94 -15.72
N ASN A 179 10.75 -0.25 -16.30
CA ASN A 179 11.39 -0.59 -17.55
C ASN A 179 10.48 -0.36 -18.79
N GLY A 180 9.64 0.68 -18.73
CA GLY A 180 8.79 1.11 -19.85
C GLY A 180 9.58 1.85 -20.95
N PRO A 181 8.86 2.43 -21.91
CA PRO A 181 9.50 3.21 -22.97
C PRO A 181 10.22 4.43 -22.41
N GLU A 182 11.31 4.82 -23.08
CA GLU A 182 12.05 6.04 -22.76
C GLU A 182 11.18 7.29 -22.89
N ILE A 183 11.32 8.21 -21.94
CA ILE A 183 10.77 9.56 -22.05
C ILE A 183 11.82 10.44 -22.74
N PRO A 184 11.56 10.91 -23.99
CA PRO A 184 12.51 11.75 -24.72
C PRO A 184 12.95 12.96 -23.89
N GLN A 185 14.22 13.31 -23.98
CA GLN A 185 14.82 14.38 -23.17
C GLN A 185 14.06 15.71 -23.31
N GLU A 186 13.56 16.01 -24.49
CA GLU A 186 12.76 17.21 -24.78
C GLU A 186 11.43 17.23 -24.02
N MET A 187 10.89 16.05 -23.66
CA MET A 187 9.63 15.90 -22.95
C MET A 187 9.79 15.88 -21.44
N GLN A 188 10.97 15.55 -20.89
CA GLN A 188 11.20 15.33 -19.46
C GLN A 188 10.85 16.55 -18.58
N GLU A 189 11.00 17.77 -19.08
CA GLU A 189 10.54 18.97 -18.38
C GLU A 189 9.05 19.25 -18.61
N THR A 190 8.55 18.91 -19.79
CA THR A 190 7.18 19.23 -20.21
C THR A 190 6.12 18.36 -19.56
N ILE A 191 6.44 17.09 -19.24
CA ILE A 191 5.52 16.16 -18.59
C ILE A 191 5.04 16.63 -17.22
N PHE A 192 5.73 17.58 -16.57
CA PHE A 192 5.33 18.17 -15.30
C PHE A 192 4.45 19.42 -15.45
N LYS A 193 4.13 19.85 -16.67
CA LYS A 193 3.23 20.98 -16.90
C LYS A 193 1.77 20.56 -16.71
N GLN A 194 0.96 21.48 -16.21
CA GLN A 194 -0.47 21.26 -16.02
C GLN A 194 -1.13 20.89 -17.36
N GLY A 195 -1.94 19.83 -17.35
CA GLY A 195 -2.70 19.39 -18.53
C GLY A 195 -1.87 18.60 -19.56
N PHE A 196 -0.58 18.34 -19.32
CA PHE A 196 0.20 17.50 -20.22
C PHE A 196 -0.24 16.04 -20.10
N THR A 197 -0.65 15.44 -21.21
CA THR A 197 -0.98 14.01 -21.31
C THR A 197 -0.56 13.49 -22.68
N SER A 198 -0.01 12.29 -22.71
CA SER A 198 0.19 11.53 -23.94
C SER A 198 -1.05 10.73 -24.38
N LYS A 199 -2.07 10.65 -23.51
CA LYS A 199 -3.33 9.95 -23.79
C LYS A 199 -4.34 10.91 -24.41
N LYS A 200 -5.14 10.39 -25.36
CA LYS A 200 -6.17 11.17 -26.09
C LYS A 200 -7.47 11.38 -25.29
N GLU A 201 -7.58 10.86 -24.06
CA GLU A 201 -8.80 10.94 -23.25
C GLU A 201 -8.80 12.19 -22.37
N GLU A 202 -9.93 12.88 -22.31
CA GLU A 202 -10.15 14.05 -21.46
C GLU A 202 -10.06 13.68 -19.97
N GLY A 203 -9.35 14.51 -19.20
CA GLY A 203 -9.21 14.35 -17.73
C GLY A 203 -7.85 13.84 -17.25
N HIS A 204 -6.95 13.41 -18.11
CA HIS A 204 -5.59 12.97 -17.81
C HIS A 204 -4.60 14.14 -17.98
N GLY A 205 -3.49 14.16 -17.25
CA GLY A 205 -2.43 15.18 -17.38
C GLY A 205 -2.21 16.04 -16.14
N MET A 206 -2.87 15.71 -15.03
CA MET A 206 -2.68 16.41 -13.75
C MET A 206 -1.71 15.67 -12.79
N GLY A 207 -1.48 14.37 -12.99
CA GLY A 207 -0.76 13.54 -12.03
C GLY A 207 0.65 14.02 -11.71
N LEU A 208 1.52 14.17 -12.69
CA LEU A 208 2.90 14.63 -12.50
C LEU A 208 3.00 16.11 -12.10
N TYR A 209 2.05 16.93 -12.54
CA TYR A 209 1.92 18.31 -12.06
C TYR A 209 1.63 18.35 -10.55
N ILE A 210 0.73 17.52 -10.07
CA ILE A 210 0.41 17.38 -8.63
C ILE A 210 1.66 16.90 -7.87
N VAL A 211 2.35 15.89 -8.37
CA VAL A 211 3.60 15.37 -7.78
C VAL A 211 4.62 16.49 -7.59
N LYS A 212 4.90 17.27 -8.64
CA LYS A 212 5.85 18.38 -8.60
C LYS A 212 5.44 19.43 -7.56
N ASN A 213 4.16 19.78 -7.49
CA ASN A 213 3.66 20.79 -6.55
C ASN A 213 3.76 20.31 -5.10
N VAL A 214 3.36 19.08 -4.80
CA VAL A 214 3.46 18.53 -3.44
C VAL A 214 4.93 18.49 -2.98
N ILE A 215 5.82 17.95 -3.82
CA ILE A 215 7.26 17.88 -3.48
C ILE A 215 7.82 19.30 -3.23
N LYS A 216 7.47 20.27 -4.07
CA LYS A 216 7.90 21.67 -3.93
C LYS A 216 7.33 22.32 -2.67
N ALA A 217 6.05 22.09 -2.34
CA ALA A 217 5.39 22.63 -1.15
C ALA A 217 6.10 22.19 0.15
N HIS A 218 6.60 20.97 0.17
CA HIS A 218 7.37 20.39 1.28
C HIS A 218 8.89 20.58 1.15
N LYS A 219 9.34 21.54 0.32
CA LYS A 219 10.77 21.86 0.11
C LYS A 219 11.61 20.64 -0.29
N GLY A 220 10.95 19.64 -0.87
CA GLY A 220 11.60 18.44 -1.38
C GLY A 220 12.32 18.69 -2.71
N THR A 221 13.10 17.70 -3.11
CA THR A 221 13.77 17.70 -4.42
C THR A 221 13.27 16.54 -5.25
N MET A 222 13.24 16.72 -6.58
CA MET A 222 12.83 15.68 -7.52
C MET A 222 13.78 15.67 -8.71
N LYS A 223 14.11 14.48 -9.19
CA LYS A 223 14.89 14.23 -10.39
C LYS A 223 14.21 13.14 -11.22
N LEU A 224 14.13 13.35 -12.52
CA LEU A 224 13.73 12.35 -13.50
C LEU A 224 14.96 11.97 -14.32
N THR A 225 15.17 10.69 -14.53
CA THR A 225 16.12 10.15 -15.52
C THR A 225 15.39 9.08 -16.33
N SER A 226 15.55 9.08 -17.64
CA SER A 226 14.95 8.08 -18.51
C SER A 226 15.91 7.75 -19.63
N ASN A 227 16.03 6.48 -19.95
CA ASN A 227 16.81 5.92 -21.05
C ASN A 227 16.10 4.67 -21.60
N GLU A 228 16.72 3.99 -22.55
CA GLU A 228 16.17 2.77 -23.17
C GLU A 228 15.92 1.61 -22.18
N GLU A 229 16.65 1.57 -21.05
CA GLU A 229 16.54 0.49 -20.05
C GLU A 229 15.48 0.78 -19.01
N GLU A 230 15.45 2.01 -18.48
CA GLU A 230 14.54 2.37 -17.40
C GLU A 230 14.21 3.87 -17.35
N THR A 231 13.05 4.16 -16.76
CA THR A 231 12.64 5.50 -16.32
C THR A 231 12.62 5.53 -14.81
N VAL A 232 13.33 6.50 -14.20
CA VAL A 232 13.46 6.65 -12.74
C VAL A 232 12.95 8.01 -12.29
N PHE A 233 11.98 8.02 -11.38
CA PHE A 233 11.54 9.18 -10.62
C PHE A 233 12.13 9.10 -9.21
N ALA A 234 13.13 9.93 -8.91
CA ALA A 234 13.74 10.04 -7.60
C ALA A 234 13.31 11.32 -6.92
N PHE A 235 12.85 11.25 -5.67
CA PHE A 235 12.49 12.43 -4.89
C PHE A 235 12.89 12.29 -3.42
N SER A 236 13.01 13.42 -2.73
CA SER A 236 13.42 13.42 -1.33
C SER A 236 12.76 14.54 -0.52
N PHE A 237 12.65 14.30 0.78
CA PHE A 237 12.23 15.29 1.77
C PHE A 237 13.29 15.42 2.87
N SER A 238 13.50 16.61 3.40
CA SER A 238 14.38 16.83 4.54
C SER A 238 13.77 16.26 5.83
N LYS A 239 14.62 15.84 6.75
CA LYS A 239 14.26 15.46 8.12
C LYS A 239 13.98 16.66 8.99
#